data_8a9f8360bc78ceb5c712fe1c6c084f0f
#
_entry.id   8a9f8360bc78ceb5c712fe1c6c084f0f
#
_cell.length_a   1.000
_cell.length_b   1.000
_cell.length_c   1.000
_cell.angle_alpha   90.00
_cell.angle_beta   90.00
_cell.angle_gamma   90.00
#
_symmetry.space_group_name_H-M   'P 1'
#
loop_
_entity.id
_entity.type
_entity.pdbx_description
1 polymer ?
#
loop_
_entity_poly.entity_id
_entity_poly.type
_entity_poly.pdbx_seq_one_letter_code
_entity_poly.pdbx_strand_id
1 'polypeptide(L)'
;VGSEMCIRDRSLILYAEHGFNVSTFTARTITSSLSDIHGAITGAIASLKGPLHGGANEEVMHMMNKIKSPNNALKWINNALDKKEVVMGFGHRVYKSGDSRVPTMRKYFAKVAKIKKDKKFEKIYEIVQKVMIERKNIHPNVDYPTGPTYHLMGFDTDFFTPIFVISRITGWSAHVIEQLASNKLIRPLAAYNGSKQTKIKWLNVLLTKLHKSFLLLEIA
;
A
#
# COMPACT_ATOMS: atom_id res chain seq x y z
N VAL A 1 3.81 -20.40 -21.38
CA VAL A 1 3.25 -19.08 -21.77
C VAL A 1 1.75 -19.02 -21.43
N GLY A 2 0.90 -19.95 -21.88
CA GLY A 2 -0.56 -19.86 -21.66
C GLY A 2 -1.00 -19.89 -20.18
N SER A 3 -0.37 -20.68 -19.33
CA SER A 3 -0.73 -20.76 -17.92
C SER A 3 -0.29 -19.53 -17.10
N GLU A 4 0.82 -18.90 -17.44
CA GLU A 4 1.32 -17.68 -16.80
C GLU A 4 0.42 -16.50 -17.15
N MET A 5 -0.02 -16.37 -18.41
CA MET A 5 -1.00 -15.34 -18.80
C MET A 5 -2.29 -15.45 -17.99
N CYS A 6 -2.86 -16.65 -17.85
CA CYS A 6 -4.05 -16.83 -17.04
C CYS A 6 -3.85 -16.46 -15.55
N ILE A 7 -2.65 -16.66 -15.01
CA ILE A 7 -2.34 -16.30 -13.60
C ILE A 7 -2.25 -14.79 -13.48
N ARG A 8 -1.57 -14.10 -14.40
CA ARG A 8 -1.51 -12.66 -14.45
C ARG A 8 -2.92 -12.05 -14.53
N ASP A 9 -3.73 -12.50 -15.46
CA ASP A 9 -5.08 -11.96 -15.67
C ASP A 9 -5.97 -12.09 -14.42
N ARG A 10 -5.86 -13.23 -13.71
CA ARG A 10 -6.59 -13.42 -12.45
C ARG A 10 -6.06 -12.55 -11.32
N SER A 11 -4.75 -12.34 -11.24
CA SER A 11 -4.20 -11.40 -10.26
C SER A 11 -4.68 -9.97 -10.52
N LEU A 12 -4.78 -9.56 -11.78
CA LEU A 12 -5.34 -8.26 -12.15
C LEU A 12 -6.80 -8.13 -11.72
N ILE A 13 -7.62 -9.18 -11.90
CA ILE A 13 -9.01 -9.19 -11.40
C ILE A 13 -9.07 -9.03 -9.88
N LEU A 14 -8.21 -9.74 -9.13
CA LEU A 14 -8.18 -9.65 -7.66
C LEU A 14 -7.73 -8.28 -7.14
N TYR A 15 -6.96 -7.53 -7.93
CA TYR A 15 -6.48 -6.20 -7.59
C TYR A 15 -7.34 -5.06 -8.12
N ALA A 16 -8.26 -5.33 -9.08
CA ALA A 16 -9.01 -4.32 -9.81
C ALA A 16 -9.80 -3.38 -8.89
N GLU A 17 -10.43 -3.93 -7.85
CA GLU A 17 -11.24 -3.15 -6.91
C GLU A 17 -11.21 -3.79 -5.52
N HIS A 18 -11.31 -2.99 -4.47
CA HIS A 18 -11.39 -3.46 -3.09
C HIS A 18 -11.97 -2.42 -2.14
N GLY A 19 -13.18 -1.96 -2.42
CA GLY A 19 -13.92 -1.02 -1.57
C GLY A 19 -13.18 0.30 -1.33
N PHE A 20 -13.35 0.87 -0.15
CA PHE A 20 -12.74 2.13 0.28
C PHE A 20 -11.32 1.93 0.84
N ASN A 21 -10.42 1.34 0.07
CA ASN A 21 -9.01 1.33 0.41
C ASN A 21 -8.41 2.75 0.35
N VAL A 22 -7.20 2.92 0.88
CA VAL A 22 -6.58 4.25 1.05
C VAL A 22 -6.46 5.00 -0.27
N SER A 23 -6.03 4.36 -1.34
CA SER A 23 -5.88 5.03 -2.65
C SER A 23 -7.22 5.37 -3.29
N THR A 24 -8.24 4.53 -3.15
CA THR A 24 -9.61 4.82 -3.59
C THR A 24 -10.19 6.01 -2.80
N PHE A 25 -9.98 6.04 -1.48
CA PHE A 25 -10.40 7.18 -0.66
C PHE A 25 -9.70 8.47 -1.07
N THR A 26 -8.39 8.40 -1.38
CA THR A 26 -7.63 9.54 -1.90
C THR A 26 -8.22 10.04 -3.22
N ALA A 27 -8.50 9.14 -4.18
CA ALA A 27 -9.14 9.50 -5.44
C ALA A 27 -10.49 10.21 -5.22
N ARG A 28 -11.35 9.65 -4.37
CA ARG A 28 -12.66 10.25 -4.05
C ARG A 28 -12.52 11.58 -3.35
N THR A 29 -11.58 11.74 -2.44
CA THR A 29 -11.32 13.01 -1.75
C THR A 29 -10.93 14.10 -2.74
N ILE A 30 -10.00 13.82 -3.66
CA ILE A 30 -9.59 14.76 -4.71
C ILE A 30 -10.77 15.06 -5.63
N THR A 31 -11.48 14.06 -6.11
CA THR A 31 -12.67 14.21 -6.95
C THR A 31 -13.74 15.06 -6.28
N SER A 32 -13.91 14.94 -4.95
CA SER A 32 -14.93 15.68 -4.21
C SER A 32 -14.74 17.20 -4.25
N SER A 33 -13.54 17.67 -4.53
CA SER A 33 -13.23 19.09 -4.76
C SER A 33 -13.49 19.54 -6.20
N LEU A 34 -14.05 18.67 -7.06
CA LEU A 34 -14.27 18.87 -8.49
C LEU A 34 -12.96 18.98 -9.30
N SER A 35 -11.87 18.42 -8.79
CA SER A 35 -10.65 18.20 -9.58
C SER A 35 -10.92 17.15 -10.66
N ASP A 36 -10.13 17.20 -11.74
CA ASP A 36 -10.27 16.28 -12.85
C ASP A 36 -9.82 14.84 -12.51
N ILE A 37 -10.16 13.90 -13.40
CA ILE A 37 -9.81 12.48 -13.23
C ILE A 37 -8.30 12.26 -13.19
N HIS A 38 -7.50 13.03 -13.90
CA HIS A 38 -6.05 12.88 -13.93
C HIS A 38 -5.44 13.24 -12.57
N GLY A 39 -5.90 14.32 -11.95
CA GLY A 39 -5.52 14.70 -10.58
C GLY A 39 -5.92 13.63 -9.57
N ALA A 40 -7.15 13.10 -9.66
CA ALA A 40 -7.64 12.04 -8.78
C ALA A 40 -6.81 10.75 -8.90
N ILE A 41 -6.53 10.30 -10.13
CA ILE A 41 -5.74 9.09 -10.39
C ILE A 41 -4.27 9.29 -9.98
N THR A 42 -3.68 10.45 -10.23
CA THR A 42 -2.31 10.77 -9.78
C THR A 42 -2.19 10.66 -8.27
N GLY A 43 -3.12 11.24 -7.52
CA GLY A 43 -3.15 11.12 -6.06
C GLY A 43 -3.36 9.68 -5.59
N ALA A 44 -4.20 8.91 -6.28
CA ALA A 44 -4.41 7.49 -5.99
C ALA A 44 -3.13 6.67 -6.21
N ILE A 45 -2.38 6.90 -7.29
CA ILE A 45 -1.09 6.25 -7.57
C ILE A 45 -0.08 6.60 -6.46
N ALA A 46 0.03 7.87 -6.10
CA ALA A 46 0.92 8.33 -5.03
C ALA A 46 0.61 7.64 -3.69
N SER A 47 -0.68 7.45 -3.37
CA SER A 47 -1.12 6.72 -2.18
C SER A 47 -0.84 5.22 -2.29
N LEU A 48 -1.06 4.61 -3.48
CA LEU A 48 -0.89 3.18 -3.67
C LEU A 48 0.56 2.73 -3.51
N LYS A 49 1.53 3.50 -3.97
CA LYS A 49 2.95 3.12 -3.93
C LYS A 49 3.52 2.98 -2.51
N GLY A 50 2.81 3.46 -1.49
CA GLY A 50 3.27 3.36 -0.11
C GLY A 50 3.39 1.89 0.36
N PRO A 51 4.41 1.55 1.17
CA PRO A 51 4.68 0.18 1.62
C PRO A 51 3.59 -0.39 2.53
N LEU A 52 2.76 0.46 3.14
CA LEU A 52 1.60 0.05 3.94
C LEU A 52 0.32 -0.09 3.10
N HIS A 53 0.43 0.01 1.77
CA HIS A 53 -0.68 -0.16 0.83
C HIS A 53 -0.21 -1.01 -0.37
N GLY A 54 -0.29 -0.54 -1.59
CA GLY A 54 0.02 -1.33 -2.78
C GLY A 54 1.49 -1.72 -2.95
N GLY A 55 2.43 -0.99 -2.37
CA GLY A 55 3.84 -1.36 -2.30
C GLY A 55 4.14 -2.55 -1.37
N ALA A 56 3.13 -3.10 -0.69
CA ALA A 56 3.33 -4.21 0.23
C ALA A 56 3.80 -5.50 -0.48
N ASN A 57 3.41 -5.74 -1.73
CA ASN A 57 3.84 -6.91 -2.49
C ASN A 57 5.34 -6.87 -2.86
N GLU A 58 5.90 -5.69 -3.13
CA GLU A 58 7.35 -5.47 -3.30
C GLU A 58 8.08 -5.76 -1.99
N GLU A 59 7.60 -5.20 -0.89
CA GLU A 59 8.18 -5.41 0.44
C GLU A 59 8.12 -6.87 0.90
N VAL A 60 7.09 -7.64 0.50
CA VAL A 60 7.05 -9.10 0.73
C VAL A 60 8.23 -9.78 0.05
N MET A 61 8.57 -9.39 -1.18
CA MET A 61 9.72 -9.99 -1.87
C MET A 61 11.04 -9.55 -1.25
N HIS A 62 11.19 -8.29 -0.87
CA HIS A 62 12.37 -7.83 -0.13
C HIS A 62 12.55 -8.60 1.16
N MET A 63 11.47 -8.83 1.90
CA MET A 63 11.46 -9.65 3.12
C MET A 63 11.88 -11.10 2.82
N MET A 64 11.28 -11.75 1.84
CA MET A 64 11.61 -13.15 1.49
C MET A 64 13.07 -13.29 1.00
N ASN A 65 13.58 -12.30 0.29
CA ASN A 65 14.98 -12.26 -0.13
C ASN A 65 15.94 -12.06 1.06
N LYS A 66 15.57 -11.28 2.09
CA LYS A 66 16.34 -11.14 3.33
C LYS A 66 16.39 -12.45 4.12
N ILE A 67 15.34 -13.26 4.10
CA ILE A 67 15.31 -14.59 4.73
C ILE A 67 16.29 -15.54 4.06
N LYS A 68 16.50 -15.43 2.76
CA LYS A 68 17.44 -16.17 1.90
C LYS A 68 17.12 -17.64 1.71
N SER A 69 16.79 -18.39 2.78
CA SER A 69 16.54 -19.83 2.71
C SER A 69 15.46 -20.26 3.71
N PRO A 70 14.77 -21.40 3.45
CA PRO A 70 13.79 -21.94 4.39
C PRO A 70 14.36 -22.21 5.79
N ASN A 71 15.63 -22.64 5.88
CA ASN A 71 16.27 -22.93 7.17
C ASN A 71 16.39 -21.68 8.07
N ASN A 72 16.46 -20.50 7.48
CA ASN A 72 16.52 -19.23 8.21
C ASN A 72 15.14 -18.69 8.60
N ALA A 73 14.07 -19.16 7.94
CA ALA A 73 12.75 -18.54 8.02
C ALA A 73 12.21 -18.53 9.45
N LEU A 74 12.31 -19.65 10.17
CA LEU A 74 11.82 -19.75 11.55
C LEU A 74 12.56 -18.80 12.49
N LYS A 75 13.88 -18.75 12.39
CA LYS A 75 14.71 -17.85 13.22
C LYS A 75 14.41 -16.39 12.89
N TRP A 76 14.30 -16.07 11.60
CA TRP A 76 14.03 -14.72 11.12
C TRP A 76 12.69 -14.20 11.63
N ILE A 77 11.60 -14.96 11.43
CA ILE A 77 10.26 -14.51 11.82
C ILE A 77 10.13 -14.34 13.34
N ASN A 78 10.69 -15.25 14.13
CA ASN A 78 10.67 -15.12 15.58
C ASN A 78 11.40 -13.87 16.04
N ASN A 79 12.59 -13.60 15.49
CA ASN A 79 13.37 -12.42 15.81
C ASN A 79 12.63 -11.11 15.40
N ALA A 80 12.00 -11.08 14.24
CA ALA A 80 11.20 -9.93 13.79
C ALA A 80 10.02 -9.66 14.75
N LEU A 81 9.32 -10.72 15.18
CA LEU A 81 8.20 -10.59 16.12
C LEU A 81 8.64 -10.14 17.52
N ASP A 82 9.79 -10.63 18.01
CA ASP A 82 10.35 -10.23 19.30
C ASP A 82 10.78 -8.77 19.32
N LYS A 83 11.29 -8.26 18.18
CA LYS A 83 11.62 -6.86 17.97
C LYS A 83 10.42 -5.97 17.62
N LYS A 84 9.22 -6.55 17.50
CA LYS A 84 8.00 -5.85 17.06
C LYS A 84 8.12 -5.22 15.67
N GLU A 85 8.94 -5.80 14.81
CA GLU A 85 9.06 -5.38 13.40
C GLU A 85 7.79 -5.73 12.62
N VAL A 86 7.43 -4.90 11.64
CA VAL A 86 6.29 -5.18 10.77
C VAL A 86 6.64 -6.31 9.81
N VAL A 87 5.80 -7.33 9.75
CA VAL A 87 5.92 -8.43 8.80
C VAL A 87 5.01 -8.16 7.62
N MET A 88 5.60 -7.91 6.45
CA MET A 88 4.87 -7.47 5.26
C MET A 88 4.01 -8.60 4.68
N GLY A 89 2.86 -8.23 4.10
CA GLY A 89 1.89 -9.17 3.54
C GLY A 89 0.94 -9.79 4.58
N PHE A 90 0.93 -9.30 5.81
CA PHE A 90 0.06 -9.77 6.89
C PHE A 90 -0.82 -8.66 7.46
N GLY A 91 -2.03 -9.07 7.87
CA GLY A 91 -3.02 -8.16 8.42
C GLY A 91 -3.80 -7.38 7.36
N HIS A 92 -4.99 -6.97 7.74
CA HIS A 92 -5.85 -6.15 6.91
C HIS A 92 -6.77 -5.30 7.81
N ARG A 93 -7.03 -4.08 7.39
CA ARG A 93 -7.86 -3.17 8.20
C ARG A 93 -9.29 -3.69 8.38
N VAL A 94 -9.85 -4.32 7.34
CA VAL A 94 -11.23 -4.82 7.31
C VAL A 94 -11.29 -6.31 7.68
N TYR A 95 -10.44 -7.14 7.10
CA TYR A 95 -10.48 -8.59 7.31
C TYR A 95 -9.81 -8.98 8.62
N LYS A 96 -10.59 -9.52 9.55
CA LYS A 96 -10.11 -10.02 10.86
C LYS A 96 -9.70 -11.48 10.81
N SER A 97 -10.42 -12.28 10.03
CA SER A 97 -10.25 -13.73 9.92
C SER A 97 -9.57 -14.19 8.62
N GLY A 98 -9.02 -13.26 7.85
CA GLY A 98 -8.31 -13.54 6.60
C GLY A 98 -8.93 -12.86 5.39
N ASP A 99 -8.09 -12.54 4.41
CA ASP A 99 -8.47 -11.90 3.15
C ASP A 99 -9.01 -12.95 2.17
N SER A 100 -10.25 -12.77 1.71
CA SER A 100 -10.95 -13.69 0.81
C SER A 100 -10.25 -13.94 -0.53
N ARG A 101 -9.32 -13.06 -0.93
CA ARG A 101 -8.55 -13.18 -2.16
C ARG A 101 -7.34 -14.13 -2.02
N VAL A 102 -6.86 -14.32 -0.79
CA VAL A 102 -5.66 -15.13 -0.50
C VAL A 102 -5.79 -16.59 -0.97
N PRO A 103 -6.89 -17.32 -0.73
CA PRO A 103 -7.00 -18.71 -1.18
C PRO A 103 -6.81 -18.85 -2.70
N THR A 104 -7.39 -17.94 -3.46
CA THR A 104 -7.25 -17.92 -4.92
C THR A 104 -5.81 -17.64 -5.33
N MET A 105 -5.20 -16.58 -4.79
CA MET A 105 -3.84 -16.20 -5.15
C MET A 105 -2.80 -17.24 -4.68
N ARG A 106 -2.99 -17.83 -3.49
CA ARG A 106 -2.14 -18.92 -2.98
C ARG A 106 -2.16 -20.15 -3.90
N LYS A 107 -3.33 -20.50 -4.47
CA LYS A 107 -3.46 -21.58 -5.45
C LYS A 107 -2.58 -21.31 -6.69
N TYR A 108 -2.56 -20.07 -7.16
CA TYR A 108 -1.73 -19.69 -8.31
C TYR A 108 -0.25 -19.61 -7.97
N PHE A 109 0.11 -19.16 -6.79
CA PHE A 109 1.48 -19.24 -6.30
C PHE A 109 1.98 -20.69 -6.30
N ALA A 110 1.24 -21.63 -5.71
CA ALA A 110 1.62 -23.05 -5.71
C ALA A 110 1.76 -23.61 -7.13
N LYS A 111 0.87 -23.20 -8.06
CA LYS A 111 0.96 -23.63 -9.46
C LYS A 111 2.23 -23.12 -10.15
N VAL A 112 2.59 -21.85 -9.96
CA VAL A 112 3.83 -21.28 -10.53
C VAL A 112 5.05 -21.92 -9.89
N ALA A 113 5.09 -22.07 -8.57
CA ALA A 113 6.17 -22.71 -7.85
C ALA A 113 6.43 -24.15 -8.38
N LYS A 114 5.35 -24.90 -8.62
CA LYS A 114 5.44 -26.24 -9.23
C LYS A 114 6.02 -26.19 -10.65
N ILE A 115 5.56 -25.27 -11.51
CA ILE A 115 6.06 -25.12 -12.89
C ILE A 115 7.54 -24.75 -12.88
N LYS A 116 7.95 -23.82 -12.04
CA LYS A 116 9.35 -23.34 -11.91
C LYS A 116 10.21 -24.29 -11.07
N LYS A 117 9.63 -25.36 -10.52
CA LYS A 117 10.29 -26.31 -9.59
C LYS A 117 10.90 -25.60 -8.36
N ASP A 118 10.29 -24.48 -7.96
CA ASP A 118 10.70 -23.73 -6.77
C ASP A 118 10.14 -24.39 -5.51
N LYS A 119 11.04 -24.68 -4.58
CA LYS A 119 10.70 -25.14 -3.22
C LYS A 119 11.15 -24.13 -2.16
N LYS A 120 11.89 -23.10 -2.56
CA LYS A 120 12.48 -22.14 -1.62
C LYS A 120 11.41 -21.18 -1.11
N PHE A 121 10.77 -20.43 -2.00
CA PHE A 121 9.77 -19.43 -1.61
C PHE A 121 8.52 -20.09 -1.06
N GLU A 122 8.12 -21.26 -1.56
CA GLU A 122 6.98 -22.02 -1.04
C GLU A 122 7.18 -22.40 0.42
N LYS A 123 8.33 -22.96 0.79
CA LYS A 123 8.65 -23.29 2.18
C LYS A 123 8.80 -22.07 3.08
N ILE A 124 9.44 -20.99 2.61
CA ILE A 124 9.52 -19.73 3.36
C ILE A 124 8.11 -19.22 3.66
N TYR A 125 7.24 -19.18 2.64
CA TYR A 125 5.85 -18.79 2.76
C TYR A 125 5.13 -19.57 3.87
N GLU A 126 5.21 -20.89 3.85
CA GLU A 126 4.52 -21.76 4.81
C GLU A 126 5.00 -21.54 6.25
N ILE A 127 6.32 -21.45 6.45
CA ILE A 127 6.91 -21.26 7.77
C ILE A 127 6.49 -19.91 8.36
N VAL A 128 6.64 -18.83 7.60
CA VAL A 128 6.30 -17.48 8.08
C VAL A 128 4.81 -17.35 8.35
N GLN A 129 3.95 -17.85 7.44
CA GLN A 129 2.50 -17.83 7.64
C GLN A 129 2.09 -18.59 8.90
N LYS A 130 2.63 -19.80 9.12
CA LYS A 130 2.34 -20.61 10.29
C LYS A 130 2.65 -19.85 11.58
N VAL A 131 3.85 -19.31 11.70
CA VAL A 131 4.27 -18.57 12.90
C VAL A 131 3.44 -17.32 13.14
N MET A 132 3.10 -16.56 12.08
CA MET A 132 2.25 -15.37 12.18
C MET A 132 0.86 -15.71 12.72
N ILE A 133 0.25 -16.78 12.24
CA ILE A 133 -1.06 -17.22 12.71
C ILE A 133 -0.96 -17.73 14.15
N GLU A 134 0.00 -18.61 14.47
CA GLU A 134 0.13 -19.20 15.79
C GLU A 134 0.49 -18.19 16.89
N ARG A 135 1.41 -17.26 16.62
CA ARG A 135 1.90 -16.31 17.63
C ARG A 135 1.09 -15.02 17.74
N LYS A 136 0.47 -14.57 16.65
CA LYS A 136 -0.17 -13.24 16.57
C LYS A 136 -1.65 -13.30 16.17
N ASN A 137 -2.13 -14.46 15.69
CA ASN A 137 -3.45 -14.60 15.07
C ASN A 137 -3.67 -13.55 13.94
N ILE A 138 -2.60 -13.27 13.17
CA ILE A 138 -2.64 -12.35 12.03
C ILE A 138 -2.54 -13.18 10.75
N HIS A 139 -3.56 -13.03 9.90
CA HIS A 139 -3.67 -13.76 8.64
C HIS A 139 -2.99 -13.01 7.49
N PRO A 140 -2.52 -13.72 6.46
CA PRO A 140 -1.98 -13.10 5.25
C PRO A 140 -3.06 -12.28 4.52
N ASN A 141 -2.63 -11.22 3.85
CA ASN A 141 -3.40 -10.47 2.87
C ASN A 141 -2.98 -10.88 1.45
N VAL A 142 -3.65 -10.34 0.42
CA VAL A 142 -3.42 -10.74 -0.98
C VAL A 142 -1.98 -10.49 -1.45
N ASP A 143 -1.26 -9.52 -0.88
CA ASP A 143 0.10 -9.19 -1.30
C ASP A 143 1.10 -10.29 -0.94
N TYR A 144 0.83 -11.04 0.14
CA TYR A 144 1.71 -12.09 0.62
C TYR A 144 1.91 -13.23 -0.40
N PRO A 145 0.87 -13.82 -1.02
CA PRO A 145 1.06 -14.78 -2.11
C PRO A 145 1.40 -14.10 -3.44
N THR A 146 1.06 -12.83 -3.66
CA THR A 146 1.28 -12.16 -4.95
C THR A 146 2.75 -11.87 -5.21
N GLY A 147 3.48 -11.36 -4.21
CA GLY A 147 4.90 -11.06 -4.35
C GLY A 147 5.71 -12.23 -4.94
N PRO A 148 5.75 -13.40 -4.28
CA PRO A 148 6.49 -14.54 -4.80
C PRO A 148 5.90 -15.11 -6.11
N THR A 149 4.60 -14.93 -6.38
CA THR A 149 4.02 -15.32 -7.67
C THR A 149 4.61 -14.51 -8.81
N TYR A 150 4.61 -13.20 -8.71
CA TYR A 150 5.17 -12.31 -9.73
C TYR A 150 6.66 -12.52 -9.92
N HIS A 151 7.40 -12.69 -8.83
CA HIS A 151 8.83 -12.99 -8.87
C HIS A 151 9.11 -14.28 -9.66
N LEU A 152 8.41 -15.37 -9.37
CA LEU A 152 8.56 -16.64 -10.07
C LEU A 152 8.08 -16.59 -11.53
N MET A 153 7.20 -15.66 -11.87
CA MET A 153 6.81 -15.38 -13.26
C MET A 153 7.88 -14.57 -14.02
N GLY A 154 8.92 -14.08 -13.33
CA GLY A 154 10.02 -13.33 -13.94
C GLY A 154 9.80 -11.83 -14.02
N PHE A 155 8.84 -11.28 -13.29
CA PHE A 155 8.72 -9.83 -13.14
C PHE A 155 9.77 -9.30 -12.17
N ASP A 156 10.43 -8.21 -12.54
CA ASP A 156 11.26 -7.46 -11.60
C ASP A 156 10.39 -6.88 -10.49
N THR A 157 10.94 -6.82 -9.28
CA THR A 157 10.19 -6.39 -8.09
C THR A 157 9.63 -4.97 -8.26
N ASP A 158 10.37 -4.07 -8.91
CA ASP A 158 9.98 -2.69 -9.16
C ASP A 158 8.73 -2.55 -10.05
N PHE A 159 8.32 -3.62 -10.76
CA PHE A 159 7.11 -3.65 -11.57
C PHE A 159 5.86 -4.11 -10.82
N PHE A 160 5.96 -4.57 -9.58
CA PHE A 160 4.80 -5.12 -8.87
C PHE A 160 3.75 -4.05 -8.56
N THR A 161 4.17 -2.90 -8.05
CA THR A 161 3.26 -1.75 -7.85
C THR A 161 2.70 -1.20 -9.17
N PRO A 162 3.49 -0.99 -10.25
CA PRO A 162 2.95 -0.67 -11.57
C PRO A 162 1.89 -1.65 -12.09
N ILE A 163 2.08 -2.97 -11.94
CA ILE A 163 1.07 -3.98 -12.30
C ILE A 163 -0.20 -3.79 -11.46
N PHE A 164 -0.06 -3.48 -10.19
CA PHE A 164 -1.20 -3.17 -9.33
C PHE A 164 -1.94 -1.92 -9.80
N VAL A 165 -1.23 -0.84 -10.19
CA VAL A 165 -1.82 0.37 -10.77
C VAL A 165 -2.64 0.05 -12.01
N ILE A 166 -2.08 -0.72 -12.97
CA ILE A 166 -2.76 -1.12 -14.21
C ILE A 166 -4.10 -1.82 -13.90
N SER A 167 -4.14 -2.63 -12.87
CA SER A 167 -5.37 -3.28 -12.42
C SER A 167 -6.32 -2.30 -11.73
N ARG A 168 -5.82 -1.57 -10.74
CA ARG A 168 -6.64 -0.77 -9.82
C ARG A 168 -7.22 0.50 -10.48
N ILE A 169 -6.65 0.96 -11.59
CA ILE A 169 -7.17 2.12 -12.31
C ILE A 169 -8.64 1.96 -12.70
N THR A 170 -9.09 0.74 -12.98
CA THR A 170 -10.49 0.45 -13.28
C THR A 170 -11.40 0.74 -12.09
N GLY A 171 -11.02 0.29 -10.90
CA GLY A 171 -11.73 0.56 -9.66
C GLY A 171 -11.72 2.05 -9.29
N TRP A 172 -10.56 2.71 -9.40
CA TRP A 172 -10.49 4.16 -9.14
C TRP A 172 -11.38 4.94 -10.08
N SER A 173 -11.37 4.63 -11.39
CA SER A 173 -12.21 5.32 -12.38
C SER A 173 -13.70 5.14 -12.07
N ALA A 174 -14.12 3.93 -11.70
CA ALA A 174 -15.49 3.67 -11.29
C ALA A 174 -15.89 4.52 -10.06
N HIS A 175 -15.01 4.58 -9.04
CA HIS A 175 -15.24 5.39 -7.85
C HIS A 175 -15.24 6.90 -8.12
N VAL A 176 -14.42 7.39 -9.06
CA VAL A 176 -14.44 8.79 -9.51
C VAL A 176 -15.77 9.14 -10.17
N ILE A 177 -16.24 8.28 -11.09
CA ILE A 177 -17.53 8.47 -11.78
C ILE A 177 -18.69 8.47 -10.78
N GLU A 178 -18.70 7.51 -9.85
CA GLU A 178 -19.70 7.43 -8.79
C GLU A 178 -19.70 8.67 -7.89
N GLN A 179 -18.50 9.16 -7.51
CA GLN A 179 -18.36 10.37 -6.70
C GLN A 179 -18.93 11.59 -7.42
N LEU A 180 -18.64 11.75 -8.71
CA LEU A 180 -19.14 12.88 -9.50
C LEU A 180 -20.67 12.85 -9.67
N ALA A 181 -21.26 11.65 -9.76
CA ALA A 181 -22.70 11.51 -9.96
C ALA A 181 -23.53 12.04 -8.77
N SER A 182 -22.98 12.04 -7.54
CA SER A 182 -23.65 12.53 -6.33
C SER A 182 -22.65 13.24 -5.40
N ASN A 183 -21.92 14.21 -5.96
CA ASN A 183 -20.77 14.81 -5.29
C ASN A 183 -21.13 15.59 -4.03
N LYS A 184 -20.38 15.30 -2.97
CA LYS A 184 -20.28 16.13 -1.76
C LYS A 184 -18.81 16.26 -1.38
N LEU A 185 -18.38 17.48 -1.03
CA LEU A 185 -17.01 17.74 -0.60
C LEU A 185 -16.66 16.89 0.65
N ILE A 186 -15.65 16.06 0.53
CA ILE A 186 -15.13 15.24 1.63
C ILE A 186 -14.16 16.10 2.45
N ARG A 187 -14.67 16.63 3.56
CA ARG A 187 -13.91 17.47 4.49
C ARG A 187 -14.22 17.04 5.93
N PRO A 188 -13.31 16.34 6.60
CA PRO A 188 -13.47 16.02 8.01
C PRO A 188 -13.61 17.29 8.87
N LEU A 189 -14.46 17.24 9.87
CA LEU A 189 -14.54 18.26 10.90
C LEU A 189 -13.48 17.97 11.97
N ALA A 190 -12.84 19.02 12.46
CA ALA A 190 -11.89 18.92 13.57
C ALA A 190 -12.34 19.86 14.69
N ALA A 191 -12.29 19.38 15.93
CA ALA A 191 -12.43 20.21 17.12
C ALA A 191 -11.06 20.74 17.53
N TYR A 192 -10.92 22.05 17.61
CA TYR A 192 -9.70 22.64 18.12
C TYR A 192 -9.62 22.46 19.67
N ASN A 193 -8.57 21.82 20.13
CA ASN A 193 -8.32 21.57 21.56
C ASN A 193 -7.06 22.25 22.08
N GLY A 194 -6.47 23.15 21.33
CA GLY A 194 -5.31 23.93 21.71
C GLY A 194 -5.64 25.19 22.52
N SER A 195 -4.64 26.02 22.76
CA SER A 195 -4.79 27.28 23.49
C SER A 195 -5.73 28.25 22.76
N LYS A 196 -6.71 28.84 23.46
CA LYS A 196 -7.73 29.72 22.86
C LYS A 196 -7.15 30.98 22.19
N GLN A 197 -6.06 31.50 22.70
CA GLN A 197 -5.32 32.62 22.09
C GLN A 197 -3.83 32.44 22.30
N THR A 198 -3.07 32.41 21.22
CA THR A 198 -1.61 32.37 21.27
C THR A 198 -1.07 33.64 20.62
N LYS A 199 -0.32 34.47 21.36
CA LYS A 199 0.40 35.60 20.80
C LYS A 199 1.54 35.07 19.92
N ILE A 200 1.56 35.43 18.65
CA ILE A 200 2.66 35.10 17.73
C ILE A 200 3.85 35.98 18.08
N LYS A 201 4.72 35.50 18.98
CA LYS A 201 5.88 36.27 19.52
C LYS A 201 6.85 36.78 18.45
N TRP A 202 6.98 36.05 17.33
CA TRP A 202 7.96 36.40 16.29
C TRP A 202 7.35 37.13 15.07
N LEU A 203 6.03 37.27 14.97
CA LEU A 203 5.42 38.13 13.96
C LEU A 203 5.85 39.59 14.16
N ASN A 204 5.93 40.07 15.40
CA ASN A 204 6.45 41.40 15.74
C ASN A 204 7.92 41.57 15.35
N VAL A 205 8.73 40.49 15.46
CA VAL A 205 10.15 40.48 15.06
C VAL A 205 10.28 40.54 13.55
N LEU A 206 9.39 39.83 12.81
CA LEU A 206 9.38 39.84 11.35
C LEU A 206 8.92 41.18 10.80
N LEU A 207 7.85 41.74 11.36
CA LEU A 207 7.34 43.05 10.98
C LEU A 207 8.36 44.18 11.29
N THR A 208 9.06 44.11 12.41
CA THR A 208 10.11 45.07 12.74
C THR A 208 11.33 44.95 11.85
N LYS A 209 11.68 43.75 11.40
CA LYS A 209 12.75 43.52 10.40
C LYS A 209 12.34 44.01 9.01
N LEU A 210 11.13 43.74 8.58
CA LEU A 210 10.59 44.25 7.29
C LEU A 210 10.52 45.77 7.29
N HIS A 211 10.04 46.39 8.37
CA HIS A 211 9.98 47.84 8.50
C HIS A 211 11.35 48.49 8.45
N LYS A 212 12.36 47.93 9.11
CA LYS A 212 13.75 48.39 9.00
C LYS A 212 14.36 48.26 7.62
N SER A 213 14.00 47.17 6.88
CA SER A 213 14.47 46.95 5.52
C SER A 213 13.81 47.95 4.52
N PHE A 214 12.56 48.33 4.73
CA PHE A 214 11.89 49.34 3.93
C PHE A 214 12.44 50.73 4.19
N LEU A 215 12.73 51.12 5.43
CA LEU A 215 13.35 52.38 5.77
C LEU A 215 14.78 52.58 5.21
N LEU A 216 15.51 51.48 4.97
CA LEU A 216 16.83 51.52 4.33
C LEU A 216 16.76 51.65 2.81
N LEU A 217 15.62 51.37 2.19
CA LEU A 217 15.39 51.53 0.76
C LEU A 217 14.88 52.96 0.36
N GLU A 218 14.41 53.74 1.35
CA GLU A 218 14.02 55.16 1.11
C GLU A 218 15.16 56.15 1.31
N ILE A 219 16.37 55.69 1.73
CA ILE A 219 17.51 56.57 1.97
C ILE A 219 18.65 56.31 0.95
N ALA A 220 18.44 55.46 -0.05
CA ALA A 220 19.37 55.23 -1.14
C ALA A 220 18.79 55.69 -2.47
#